data_1564a56ff08bb67c23f696dddaa6f9b3
#
_entry.id   1564a56ff08bb67c23f696dddaa6f9b3
#
_cell.length_a   1.000
_cell.length_b   1.000
_cell.length_c   1.000
_cell.angle_alpha   90.00
_cell.angle_beta   90.00
_cell.angle_gamma   90.00
#
_symmetry.space_group_name_H-M   'P 1'
#
loop_
_entity.id
_entity.type
_entity.pdbx_description
1 polymer ?
#
loop_
_entity_poly.entity_id
_entity_poly.type
_entity_poly.pdbx_seq_one_letter_code
_entity_poly.pdbx_strand_id
1 'polypeptide(L)'
;MATTLTINGETKSFDAPPDMPLLWVLRDILGMTGTKFGCGIAQCGACTVHVDGKAVRSCVLPVSSVANRAITTIEHVGSTPAGAKVQKAWLDAEVVQCGYCQSGQIMAAAALLAATPNPDDSDIDAAMAGNICRCGTYVRIREAIKHAANGQS
;
A
#
# COMPACT_ATOMS: atom_id res chain seq x y z
N MET A 1 -17.04 -21.09 4.08
CA MET A 1 -15.85 -21.94 4.27
C MET A 1 -14.75 -21.11 4.90
N ALA A 2 -14.04 -21.67 5.84
CA ALA A 2 -12.93 -20.95 6.47
C ALA A 2 -11.80 -20.70 5.47
N THR A 3 -11.42 -19.46 5.30
CA THR A 3 -10.30 -19.04 4.47
C THR A 3 -9.14 -18.63 5.38
N THR A 4 -7.94 -19.02 5.01
CA THR A 4 -6.73 -18.69 5.78
C THR A 4 -5.79 -17.88 4.91
N LEU A 5 -5.34 -16.74 5.44
CA LEU A 5 -4.36 -15.87 4.78
C LEU A 5 -3.19 -15.58 5.73
N THR A 6 -2.02 -15.35 5.15
CA THR A 6 -0.88 -14.78 5.88
C THR A 6 -0.89 -13.28 5.68
N ILE A 7 -1.19 -12.52 6.73
CA ILE A 7 -1.28 -11.06 6.69
C ILE A 7 -0.34 -10.50 7.75
N ASN A 8 0.61 -9.68 7.32
CA ASN A 8 1.59 -9.03 8.19
C ASN A 8 2.37 -10.04 9.05
N GLY A 9 2.70 -11.19 8.45
CA GLY A 9 3.45 -12.27 9.13
C GLY A 9 2.62 -13.16 10.04
N GLU A 10 1.32 -12.90 10.17
CA GLU A 10 0.41 -13.69 11.00
C GLU A 10 -0.59 -14.47 10.15
N THR A 11 -0.85 -15.71 10.54
CA THR A 11 -1.91 -16.51 9.92
C THR A 11 -3.27 -16.10 10.48
N LYS A 12 -4.16 -15.65 9.63
CA LYS A 12 -5.52 -15.24 9.99
C LYS A 12 -6.52 -16.17 9.30
N SER A 13 -7.44 -16.73 10.10
CA SER A 13 -8.54 -17.56 9.61
C SER A 13 -9.86 -16.82 9.80
N PHE A 14 -10.69 -16.80 8.77
CA PHE A 14 -11.99 -16.13 8.76
C PHE A 14 -12.94 -16.83 7.79
N ASP A 15 -14.22 -16.49 7.86
CA ASP A 15 -15.22 -16.98 6.93
C ASP A 15 -15.60 -15.86 5.95
N ALA A 16 -15.40 -16.12 4.66
CA ALA A 16 -15.73 -15.18 3.59
C ALA A 16 -15.99 -15.92 2.30
N PRO A 17 -16.88 -15.40 1.43
CA PRO A 17 -17.02 -15.90 0.06
C PRO A 17 -15.68 -15.82 -0.69
N PRO A 18 -15.32 -16.81 -1.51
CA PRO A 18 -14.03 -16.85 -2.19
C PRO A 18 -13.80 -15.69 -3.19
N ASP A 19 -14.88 -15.11 -3.69
CA ASP A 19 -14.88 -13.98 -4.61
C ASP A 19 -14.89 -12.61 -3.91
N MET A 20 -14.98 -12.59 -2.57
CA MET A 20 -14.95 -11.34 -1.81
C MET A 20 -13.65 -10.60 -2.05
N PRO A 21 -13.70 -9.28 -2.40
CA PRO A 21 -12.48 -8.49 -2.54
C PRO A 21 -11.66 -8.44 -1.24
N LEU A 22 -10.36 -8.58 -1.36
CA LEU A 22 -9.43 -8.54 -0.22
C LEU A 22 -9.63 -7.28 0.64
N LEU A 23 -9.92 -6.14 0.02
CA LEU A 23 -10.19 -4.88 0.73
C LEU A 23 -11.24 -5.04 1.83
N TRP A 24 -12.36 -5.70 1.51
CA TRP A 24 -13.47 -5.88 2.46
C TRP A 24 -13.15 -6.92 3.52
N VAL A 25 -12.38 -7.95 3.19
CA VAL A 25 -11.84 -8.87 4.19
C VAL A 25 -10.99 -8.12 5.22
N LEU A 26 -10.09 -7.25 4.76
CA LEU A 26 -9.26 -6.46 5.64
C LEU A 26 -10.09 -5.53 6.52
N ARG A 27 -10.98 -4.75 5.93
CA ARG A 27 -11.73 -3.70 6.63
C ARG A 27 -12.89 -4.22 7.48
N ASP A 28 -13.72 -5.09 6.89
CA ASP A 28 -15.01 -5.46 7.50
C ASP A 28 -14.92 -6.72 8.34
N ILE A 29 -14.08 -7.69 7.96
CA ILE A 29 -13.94 -8.94 8.70
C ILE A 29 -12.83 -8.84 9.75
N LEU A 30 -11.67 -8.34 9.35
CA LEU A 30 -10.48 -8.29 10.21
C LEU A 30 -10.32 -6.95 10.96
N GLY A 31 -11.13 -5.95 10.66
CA GLY A 31 -11.09 -4.64 11.33
C GLY A 31 -9.82 -3.83 11.02
N MET A 32 -9.10 -4.17 9.97
CA MET A 32 -7.86 -3.50 9.57
C MET A 32 -8.20 -2.35 8.62
N THR A 33 -8.47 -1.17 9.18
CA THR A 33 -9.03 -0.03 8.46
C THR A 33 -8.01 0.93 7.84
N GLY A 34 -6.72 0.65 7.97
CA GLY A 34 -5.66 1.47 7.36
C GLY A 34 -5.70 1.49 5.83
N THR A 35 -6.05 0.38 5.21
CA THR A 35 -6.29 0.29 3.77
C THR A 35 -7.66 0.90 3.43
N LYS A 36 -7.71 1.81 2.45
CA LYS A 36 -8.89 2.63 2.19
C LYS A 36 -9.63 2.25 0.91
N PHE A 37 -10.94 2.48 0.89
CA PHE A 37 -11.77 2.37 -0.31
C PHE A 37 -11.90 3.75 -0.97
N GLY A 38 -11.75 3.79 -2.30
CA GLY A 38 -12.00 5.00 -3.09
C GLY A 38 -12.89 4.68 -4.30
N CYS A 39 -12.32 4.21 -5.41
CA CYS A 39 -13.07 3.98 -6.65
C CYS A 39 -13.73 2.60 -6.76
N GLY A 40 -13.20 1.56 -6.15
CA GLY A 40 -13.67 0.18 -6.27
C GLY A 40 -13.37 -0.49 -7.62
N ILE A 41 -12.62 0.16 -8.51
CA ILE A 41 -12.31 -0.30 -9.88
C ILE A 41 -10.80 -0.28 -10.18
N ALA A 42 -9.97 -0.32 -9.16
CA ALA A 42 -8.51 -0.37 -9.24
C ALA A 42 -7.84 0.86 -9.87
N GLN A 43 -8.48 2.04 -9.87
CA GLN A 43 -7.95 3.24 -10.51
C GLN A 43 -7.32 4.25 -9.56
N CYS A 44 -7.85 4.41 -8.34
CA CYS A 44 -7.42 5.49 -7.44
C CYS A 44 -6.18 5.16 -6.58
N GLY A 45 -5.91 3.89 -6.34
CA GLY A 45 -4.77 3.44 -5.55
C GLY A 45 -4.94 3.49 -4.02
N ALA A 46 -6.06 3.99 -3.50
CA ALA A 46 -6.29 4.10 -2.05
C ALA A 46 -6.24 2.73 -1.34
N CYS A 47 -6.59 1.66 -2.04
CA CYS A 47 -6.64 0.30 -1.54
C CYS A 47 -5.34 -0.50 -1.72
N THR A 48 -4.24 0.12 -2.09
CA THR A 48 -2.99 -0.57 -2.37
C THR A 48 -2.46 -1.32 -1.16
N VAL A 49 -2.17 -2.60 -1.36
CA VAL A 49 -1.47 -3.48 -0.40
C VAL A 49 -0.31 -4.16 -1.13
N HIS A 50 0.56 -4.86 -0.40
CA HIS A 50 1.57 -5.71 -1.02
C HIS A 50 1.10 -7.17 -0.99
N VAL A 51 1.25 -7.86 -2.11
CA VAL A 51 1.13 -9.30 -2.22
C VAL A 51 2.47 -9.84 -2.72
N ASP A 52 3.14 -10.61 -1.88
CA ASP A 52 4.52 -11.08 -2.12
C ASP A 52 5.47 -9.92 -2.49
N GLY A 53 5.33 -8.80 -1.80
CA GLY A 53 6.16 -7.60 -1.98
C GLY A 53 5.77 -6.70 -3.14
N LYS A 54 4.77 -7.06 -3.94
CA LYS A 54 4.31 -6.26 -5.08
C LYS A 54 3.06 -5.46 -4.74
N ALA A 55 3.04 -4.19 -5.14
CA ALA A 55 1.86 -3.33 -4.96
C ALA A 55 0.71 -3.79 -5.85
N VAL A 56 -0.44 -4.04 -5.25
CA VAL A 56 -1.68 -4.46 -5.93
C VAL A 56 -2.89 -3.72 -5.38
N ARG A 57 -3.95 -3.65 -6.16
CA ARG A 57 -5.22 -3.02 -5.77
C ARG A 57 -6.14 -4.04 -5.11
N SER A 58 -6.37 -3.92 -3.82
CA SER A 58 -7.16 -4.90 -3.05
C SER A 58 -8.67 -4.82 -3.31
N CYS A 59 -9.18 -3.72 -3.87
CA CYS A 59 -10.61 -3.52 -4.11
C CYS A 59 -11.19 -4.44 -5.19
N VAL A 60 -10.35 -4.98 -6.09
CA VAL A 60 -10.78 -5.86 -7.17
C VAL A 60 -10.14 -7.26 -7.09
N LEU A 61 -9.39 -7.53 -6.03
CA LEU A 61 -8.62 -8.75 -5.88
C LEU A 61 -9.41 -9.78 -5.04
N PRO A 62 -9.93 -10.86 -5.63
CA PRO A 62 -10.66 -11.87 -4.87
C PRO A 62 -9.77 -12.53 -3.81
N VAL A 63 -10.30 -12.76 -2.62
CA VAL A 63 -9.53 -13.35 -1.52
C VAL A 63 -8.98 -14.73 -1.88
N SER A 64 -9.69 -15.50 -2.69
CA SER A 64 -9.25 -16.82 -3.16
C SER A 64 -7.95 -16.76 -3.99
N SER A 65 -7.69 -15.66 -4.69
CA SER A 65 -6.51 -15.51 -5.52
C SER A 65 -5.21 -15.30 -4.73
N VAL A 66 -5.32 -15.02 -3.43
CA VAL A 66 -4.17 -14.74 -2.54
C VAL A 66 -4.04 -15.72 -1.38
N ALA A 67 -4.74 -16.85 -1.43
CA ALA A 67 -4.83 -17.82 -0.34
C ALA A 67 -3.48 -18.34 0.18
N ASN A 68 -2.45 -18.43 -0.67
CA ASN A 68 -1.13 -18.94 -0.30
C ASN A 68 -0.03 -17.88 -0.46
N ARG A 69 -0.40 -16.59 -0.36
CA ARG A 69 0.53 -15.49 -0.56
C ARG A 69 0.69 -14.66 0.70
N ALA A 70 1.84 -14.01 0.82
CA ALA A 70 2.11 -13.09 1.92
C ALA A 70 1.54 -11.70 1.61
N ILE A 71 0.64 -11.23 2.45
CA ILE A 71 0.01 -9.92 2.32
C ILE A 71 0.62 -8.98 3.35
N THR A 72 1.03 -7.79 2.92
CA THR A 72 1.48 -6.71 3.80
C THR A 72 0.59 -5.51 3.62
N THR A 73 0.11 -4.94 4.72
CA THR A 73 -0.74 -3.75 4.74
C THR A 73 0.00 -2.56 5.33
N ILE A 74 -0.63 -1.37 5.27
CA ILE A 74 -0.07 -0.15 5.85
C ILE A 74 0.20 -0.27 7.35
N GLU A 75 -0.56 -1.08 8.07
CA GLU A 75 -0.38 -1.31 9.50
C GLU A 75 0.97 -1.96 9.84
N HIS A 76 1.62 -2.59 8.85
CA HIS A 76 2.88 -3.31 9.07
C HIS A 76 4.04 -2.83 8.20
N VAL A 77 3.79 -2.04 7.17
CA VAL A 77 4.83 -1.65 6.20
C VAL A 77 6.02 -0.93 6.85
N GLY A 78 5.79 -0.23 7.95
CA GLY A 78 6.84 0.43 8.72
C GLY A 78 7.85 -0.52 9.36
N SER A 79 7.56 -1.82 9.44
CA SER A 79 8.50 -2.85 9.91
C SER A 79 9.44 -3.35 8.80
N THR A 80 9.19 -2.96 7.55
CA THR A 80 10.06 -3.27 6.43
C THR A 80 11.10 -2.17 6.24
N PRO A 81 12.32 -2.48 5.73
CA PRO A 81 13.35 -1.45 5.52
C PRO A 81 12.89 -0.31 4.60
N ALA A 82 12.27 -0.65 3.46
CA ALA A 82 11.77 0.35 2.51
C ALA A 82 10.60 1.14 3.10
N GLY A 83 9.65 0.47 3.76
CA GLY A 83 8.49 1.11 4.38
C GLY A 83 8.87 2.08 5.48
N ALA A 84 9.84 1.72 6.33
CA ALA A 84 10.34 2.59 7.39
C ALA A 84 10.94 3.89 6.83
N LYS A 85 11.76 3.79 5.78
CA LYS A 85 12.35 4.94 5.10
C LYS A 85 11.29 5.84 4.49
N VAL A 86 10.31 5.25 3.83
CA VAL A 86 9.21 5.98 3.19
C VAL A 86 8.39 6.73 4.24
N GLN A 87 7.98 6.07 5.32
CA GLN A 87 7.18 6.69 6.38
C GLN A 87 7.94 7.85 7.03
N LYS A 88 9.23 7.67 7.30
CA LYS A 88 10.05 8.75 7.84
C LYS A 88 10.12 9.94 6.88
N ALA A 89 10.37 9.70 5.60
CA ALA A 89 10.43 10.75 4.60
C ALA A 89 9.09 11.47 4.44
N TRP A 90 7.96 10.76 4.57
CA TRP A 90 6.62 11.38 4.57
C TRP A 90 6.41 12.35 5.71
N LEU A 91 6.89 12.00 6.90
CA LEU A 91 6.84 12.88 8.06
C LEU A 91 7.77 14.09 7.89
N ASP A 92 9.00 13.87 7.47
CA ASP A 92 10.00 14.91 7.30
C ASP A 92 9.58 15.94 6.23
N ALA A 93 8.95 15.51 5.17
CA ALA A 93 8.47 16.35 4.08
C ALA A 93 7.05 16.92 4.31
N GLU A 94 6.40 16.57 5.42
CA GLU A 94 5.03 16.99 5.74
C GLU A 94 4.06 16.78 4.57
N VAL A 95 4.08 15.58 3.98
CA VAL A 95 3.34 15.27 2.76
C VAL A 95 1.83 15.36 2.95
N VAL A 96 1.33 14.89 4.08
CA VAL A 96 -0.09 14.62 4.33
C VAL A 96 -0.91 15.91 4.43
N GLN A 97 -2.07 15.95 3.74
CA GLN A 97 -3.13 16.93 3.96
C GLN A 97 -4.34 16.24 4.59
N CYS A 98 -5.35 15.79 3.81
CA CYS A 98 -6.48 15.06 4.40
C CYS A 98 -6.09 13.65 4.90
N GLY A 99 -5.06 13.05 4.32
CA GLY A 99 -4.54 11.75 4.72
C GLY A 99 -5.22 10.54 4.07
N TYR A 100 -6.33 10.71 3.39
CA TYR A 100 -7.13 9.58 2.92
C TYR A 100 -6.40 8.69 1.90
N CYS A 101 -5.67 9.27 0.95
CA CYS A 101 -4.92 8.53 -0.08
C CYS A 101 -3.55 8.06 0.40
N GLN A 102 -3.08 8.51 1.56
CA GLN A 102 -1.66 8.39 1.91
C GLN A 102 -1.24 6.97 2.24
N SER A 103 -2.11 6.14 2.81
CA SER A 103 -1.80 4.73 3.00
C SER A 103 -1.47 4.03 1.67
N GLY A 104 -2.28 4.25 0.63
CA GLY A 104 -2.02 3.73 -0.71
C GLY A 104 -0.77 4.31 -1.35
N GLN A 105 -0.53 5.62 -1.19
CA GLN A 105 0.67 6.29 -1.69
C GLN A 105 1.94 5.71 -1.06
N ILE A 106 1.95 5.52 0.25
CA ILE A 106 3.08 4.95 0.98
C ILE A 106 3.34 3.51 0.55
N MET A 107 2.28 2.70 0.40
CA MET A 107 2.42 1.31 -0.04
C MET A 107 3.03 1.21 -1.44
N ALA A 108 2.58 2.06 -2.38
CA ALA A 108 3.14 2.11 -3.73
C ALA A 108 4.61 2.55 -3.72
N ALA A 109 4.94 3.58 -2.95
CA ALA A 109 6.30 4.09 -2.81
C ALA A 109 7.24 3.05 -2.17
N ALA A 110 6.80 2.35 -1.14
CA ALA A 110 7.59 1.31 -0.48
C ALA A 110 7.90 0.15 -1.43
N ALA A 111 6.92 -0.27 -2.23
CA ALA A 111 7.15 -1.30 -3.25
C ALA A 111 8.14 -0.85 -4.31
N LEU A 112 8.06 0.41 -4.76
CA LEU A 112 9.00 0.99 -5.71
C LEU A 112 10.43 0.94 -5.16
N LEU A 113 10.65 1.43 -3.96
CA LEU A 113 11.99 1.49 -3.36
C LEU A 113 12.56 0.11 -3.04
N ALA A 114 11.72 -0.86 -2.74
CA ALA A 114 12.16 -2.24 -2.54
C ALA A 114 12.66 -2.87 -3.85
N ALA A 115 12.01 -2.56 -4.97
CA ALA A 115 12.37 -3.08 -6.30
C ALA A 115 13.46 -2.25 -6.98
N THR A 116 13.42 -0.93 -6.82
CA THR A 116 14.34 0.03 -7.44
C THR A 116 14.84 1.00 -6.36
N PRO A 117 15.97 0.68 -5.70
CA PRO A 117 16.44 1.48 -4.56
C PRO A 117 16.80 2.92 -4.89
N ASN A 118 17.17 3.21 -6.13
CA ASN A 118 17.53 4.55 -6.60
C ASN A 118 16.70 4.91 -7.83
N PRO A 119 15.38 5.16 -7.69
CA PRO A 119 14.52 5.47 -8.81
C PRO A 119 14.82 6.87 -9.37
N ASP A 120 14.76 7.02 -10.68
CA ASP A 120 14.75 8.33 -11.31
C ASP A 120 13.31 8.90 -11.33
N ASP A 121 13.15 10.12 -11.85
CA ASP A 121 11.84 10.77 -11.92
C ASP A 121 10.83 9.99 -12.76
N SER A 122 11.29 9.34 -13.83
CA SER A 122 10.46 8.50 -14.69
C SER A 122 9.96 7.25 -13.95
N ASP A 123 10.82 6.62 -13.16
CA ASP A 123 10.47 5.46 -12.34
C ASP A 123 9.40 5.84 -11.29
N ILE A 124 9.61 6.99 -10.65
CA ILE A 124 8.66 7.50 -9.64
C ILE A 124 7.32 7.82 -10.29
N ASP A 125 7.31 8.52 -11.41
CA ASP A 125 6.09 8.89 -12.11
C ASP A 125 5.33 7.64 -12.58
N ALA A 126 6.01 6.65 -13.11
CA ALA A 126 5.39 5.39 -13.53
C ALA A 126 4.79 4.62 -12.36
N ALA A 127 5.52 4.50 -11.26
CA ALA A 127 5.06 3.74 -10.08
C ALA A 127 3.89 4.43 -9.37
N MET A 128 3.86 5.76 -9.35
CA MET A 128 2.88 6.55 -8.60
C MET A 128 1.68 7.02 -9.43
N ALA A 129 1.71 6.85 -10.75
CA ALA A 129 0.67 7.34 -11.67
C ALA A 129 -0.74 6.83 -11.35
N GLY A 130 -0.86 5.63 -10.78
CA GLY A 130 -2.13 5.03 -10.39
C GLY A 130 -2.63 5.43 -9.00
N ASN A 131 -1.96 6.37 -8.31
CA ASN A 131 -2.32 6.81 -6.97
C ASN A 131 -2.78 8.26 -7.01
N ILE A 132 -4.09 8.47 -6.80
CA ILE A 132 -4.74 9.77 -6.94
C ILE A 132 -4.83 10.47 -5.59
N CYS A 133 -4.45 11.75 -5.55
CA CYS A 133 -4.57 12.61 -4.38
C CYS A 133 -5.45 13.82 -4.71
N ARG A 134 -6.61 13.93 -4.08
CA ARG A 134 -7.51 15.06 -4.29
C ARG A 134 -6.94 16.39 -3.74
N CYS A 135 -6.10 16.30 -2.74
CA CYS A 135 -5.40 17.46 -2.15
C CYS A 135 -4.20 17.92 -2.98
N GLY A 136 -3.76 17.12 -3.97
CA GLY A 136 -2.68 17.48 -4.86
C GLY A 136 -1.28 17.40 -4.23
N THR A 137 -1.03 16.44 -3.33
CA THR A 137 0.27 16.30 -2.64
C THR A 137 1.39 15.72 -3.50
N TYR A 138 1.23 15.63 -4.80
CA TYR A 138 2.13 14.91 -5.72
C TYR A 138 3.59 15.39 -5.69
N VAL A 139 3.83 16.70 -5.62
CA VAL A 139 5.19 17.26 -5.57
C VAL A 139 5.91 16.82 -4.30
N ARG A 140 5.22 16.90 -3.16
CA ARG A 140 5.77 16.46 -1.87
C ARG A 140 6.01 14.96 -1.83
N ILE A 141 5.12 14.18 -2.44
CA ILE A 141 5.28 12.72 -2.56
C ILE A 141 6.56 12.39 -3.33
N ARG A 142 6.78 13.03 -4.47
CA ARG A 142 8.00 12.82 -5.28
C ARG A 142 9.26 13.18 -4.48
N GLU A 143 9.27 14.32 -3.82
CA GLU A 143 10.37 14.73 -2.96
C GLU A 143 10.64 13.74 -1.83
N ALA A 144 9.59 13.30 -1.14
CA ALA A 144 9.70 12.32 -0.07
C ALA A 144 10.29 10.99 -0.56
N ILE A 145 9.89 10.50 -1.74
CA ILE A 145 10.44 9.28 -2.32
C ILE A 145 11.95 9.47 -2.61
N LYS A 146 12.35 10.60 -3.17
CA LYS A 146 13.77 10.90 -3.41
C LYS A 146 14.57 10.96 -2.12
N HIS A 147 14.04 11.58 -1.08
CA HIS A 147 14.66 11.60 0.24
C HIS A 147 14.84 10.20 0.81
N ALA A 148 13.82 9.37 0.73
CA ALA A 148 13.87 8.00 1.21
C ALA A 148 14.92 7.18 0.44
N ALA A 149 15.00 7.37 -0.89
CA ALA A 149 15.96 6.67 -1.76
C ALA A 149 17.41 7.06 -1.44
N ASN A 150 17.66 8.33 -1.15
CA ASN A 150 19.01 8.84 -0.89
C ASN A 150 19.52 8.56 0.53
N GLY A 151 18.73 7.88 1.36
CA GLY A 151 19.11 7.58 2.72
C GLY A 151 19.30 8.81 3.62
N GLN A 152 18.83 9.96 3.20
CA GLN A 152 18.80 11.18 4.04
C GLN A 152 17.64 11.06 5.02
N SER A 153 17.95 10.47 6.11
CA SER A 153 17.05 10.36 7.24
C SER A 153 17.44 11.38 8.33
#